data_7c656736648139425e9a587d20d78c16
#
_entry.id   7c656736648139425e9a587d20d78c16
#
_cell.length_a   1.000
_cell.length_b   1.000
_cell.length_c   1.000
_cell.angle_alpha   90.00
_cell.angle_beta   90.00
_cell.angle_gamma   90.00
#
_symmetry.space_group_name_H-M   'P 1'
#
loop_
_entity.id
_entity.type
_entity.pdbx_description
1 polymer ?
#
loop_
_entity_poly.entity_id
_entity_poly.type
_entity_poly.pdbx_seq_one_letter_code
_entity_poly.pdbx_strand_id
1 'polypeptide(L)'
;MGRLKFDGYDIVMQEVPGEISLALNITGCPHHCPGCHSPYMWEDRGEFVADKLPELLERYKGMITCVCFMGGDQNDRDLSHLCDYIKATDPTIKLAIYIGAPTVRTISESFPFFDYIKIGPYIAERGGLDSPTTNQRMYKKQPDGHWEDITSAFQRSYK
;
A
#
# COMPACT_ATOMS: atom_id res chain seq x y z
N MET A 1 7.51 -9.10 -19.91
CA MET A 1 7.50 -8.57 -18.56
C MET A 1 6.16 -8.79 -17.92
N GLY A 2 6.16 -9.28 -16.69
CA GLY A 2 4.93 -9.52 -15.95
C GLY A 2 4.25 -8.25 -15.52
N ARG A 3 2.92 -8.29 -15.46
CA ARG A 3 2.12 -7.26 -14.81
C ARG A 3 1.86 -7.69 -13.37
N LEU A 4 1.57 -6.72 -12.49
CA LEU A 4 1.26 -7.02 -11.10
C LEU A 4 -0.01 -7.86 -11.00
N LYS A 5 0.03 -8.86 -10.11
CA LYS A 5 -1.10 -9.72 -9.78
C LYS A 5 -1.48 -9.51 -8.32
N PHE A 6 -2.71 -9.84 -7.98
CA PHE A 6 -3.20 -9.79 -6.61
C PHE A 6 -4.01 -11.02 -6.29
N ASP A 7 -4.03 -11.41 -5.02
CA ASP A 7 -4.81 -12.54 -4.53
C ASP A 7 -5.72 -12.04 -3.41
N GLY A 8 -6.92 -11.62 -3.79
CA GLY A 8 -7.89 -11.07 -2.87
C GLY A 8 -7.74 -9.57 -2.61
N TYR A 9 -8.82 -8.99 -2.17
CA TYR A 9 -8.90 -7.59 -1.77
C TYR A 9 -9.87 -7.45 -0.61
N ASP A 10 -9.76 -6.34 0.12
CA ASP A 10 -10.65 -6.00 1.21
C ASP A 10 -10.95 -4.51 1.22
N ILE A 11 -12.09 -4.14 1.78
CA ILE A 11 -12.37 -2.75 2.10
C ILE A 11 -12.00 -2.55 3.57
N VAL A 12 -11.04 -1.69 3.83
CA VAL A 12 -10.41 -1.54 5.15
C VAL A 12 -10.37 -0.09 5.58
N MET A 13 -10.39 0.15 6.89
CA MET A 13 -10.40 1.51 7.44
C MET A 13 -9.21 1.78 8.37
N GLN A 14 -8.35 0.79 8.59
CA GLN A 14 -7.24 0.92 9.54
C GLN A 14 -5.87 0.98 8.90
N GLU A 15 -5.71 0.46 7.70
CA GLU A 15 -4.42 0.40 7.01
C GLU A 15 -3.93 1.79 6.60
N VAL A 16 -4.84 2.69 6.26
CA VAL A 16 -4.49 4.09 5.98
C VAL A 16 -5.36 4.95 6.89
N PRO A 17 -4.77 5.62 7.88
CA PRO A 17 -5.55 6.38 8.87
C PRO A 17 -6.42 7.47 8.23
N GLY A 18 -7.71 7.46 8.58
CA GLY A 18 -8.67 8.45 8.07
C GLY A 18 -9.24 8.15 6.70
N GLU A 19 -8.85 7.04 6.06
CA GLU A 19 -9.31 6.68 4.73
C GLU A 19 -10.13 5.39 4.75
N ILE A 20 -11.06 5.27 3.80
CA ILE A 20 -11.72 3.99 3.51
C ILE A 20 -11.03 3.44 2.28
N SER A 21 -10.27 2.37 2.44
CA SER A 21 -9.34 1.89 1.43
C SER A 21 -9.78 0.59 0.78
N LEU A 22 -9.63 0.53 -0.54
CA LEU A 22 -9.61 -0.74 -1.27
C LEU A 22 -8.18 -1.26 -1.19
N ALA A 23 -7.97 -2.28 -0.37
CA ALA A 23 -6.65 -2.88 -0.19
C ALA A 23 -6.48 -4.07 -1.14
N LEU A 24 -5.47 -4.00 -1.99
CA LEU A 24 -5.15 -5.06 -2.95
C LEU A 24 -3.94 -5.83 -2.46
N ASN A 25 -4.11 -7.14 -2.25
CA ASN A 25 -3.04 -8.01 -1.77
C ASN A 25 -2.15 -8.43 -2.94
N ILE A 26 -1.12 -7.64 -3.21
CA ILE A 26 -0.21 -7.87 -4.33
C ILE A 26 0.66 -9.08 -4.05
N THR A 27 0.75 -9.99 -5.04
CA THR A 27 1.53 -11.22 -4.93
C THR A 27 2.93 -11.04 -5.55
N GLY A 28 3.79 -12.05 -5.38
CA GLY A 28 5.16 -11.99 -5.89
C GLY A 28 6.07 -11.08 -5.09
N CYS A 29 5.76 -10.85 -3.80
CA CYS A 29 6.55 -9.97 -2.95
C CYS A 29 7.98 -10.48 -2.81
N PRO A 30 9.02 -9.66 -3.13
CA PRO A 30 10.41 -10.10 -3.08
C PRO A 30 11.03 -10.07 -1.69
N HIS A 31 10.37 -9.47 -0.70
CA HIS A 31 10.99 -9.20 0.59
C HIS A 31 11.05 -10.41 1.52
N HIS A 32 10.11 -11.36 1.41
CA HIS A 32 10.08 -12.61 2.18
C HIS A 32 10.38 -12.41 3.68
N CYS A 33 9.71 -11.46 4.31
CA CYS A 33 9.98 -11.11 5.72
C CYS A 33 9.71 -12.30 6.64
N PRO A 34 10.66 -12.70 7.47
CA PRO A 34 10.42 -13.77 8.45
C PRO A 34 9.26 -13.40 9.37
N GLY A 35 8.32 -14.34 9.58
CA GLY A 35 7.13 -14.11 10.39
C GLY A 35 6.06 -13.24 9.73
N CYS A 36 6.19 -12.94 8.43
CA CYS A 36 5.20 -12.17 7.69
C CYS A 36 3.81 -12.79 7.82
N HIS A 37 2.78 -11.92 8.01
CA HIS A 37 1.39 -12.37 8.14
C HIS A 37 0.82 -12.96 6.85
N SER A 38 1.45 -12.67 5.70
CA SER A 38 0.92 -13.06 4.40
C SER A 38 1.99 -13.71 3.52
N PRO A 39 2.61 -14.82 3.98
CA PRO A 39 3.68 -15.46 3.20
C PRO A 39 3.19 -16.03 1.87
N TYR A 40 1.90 -16.30 1.71
CA TYR A 40 1.34 -16.74 0.43
C TYR A 40 1.49 -15.66 -0.67
N MET A 41 1.69 -14.41 -0.29
CA MET A 41 1.91 -13.31 -1.26
C MET A 41 3.32 -13.30 -1.83
N TRP A 42 4.22 -14.15 -1.33
CA TRP A 42 5.55 -14.32 -1.92
C TRP A 42 5.47 -15.01 -3.28
N GLU A 43 4.43 -15.81 -3.51
CA GLU A 43 4.24 -16.54 -4.76
C GLU A 43 3.61 -15.64 -5.82
N ASP A 44 3.96 -15.90 -7.09
CA ASP A 44 3.32 -15.23 -8.23
C ASP A 44 1.99 -15.92 -8.52
N ARG A 45 0.93 -15.42 -7.91
CA ARG A 45 -0.40 -16.03 -7.99
C ARG A 45 -1.49 -14.97 -8.06
N GLY A 46 -2.70 -15.39 -8.43
CA GLY A 46 -3.86 -14.51 -8.45
C GLY A 46 -4.17 -13.95 -9.83
N GLU A 47 -4.92 -12.87 -9.86
CA GLU A 47 -5.37 -12.21 -11.07
C GLU A 47 -4.54 -10.95 -11.34
N PHE A 48 -4.48 -10.53 -12.61
CA PHE A 48 -3.84 -9.25 -12.94
C PHE A 48 -4.66 -8.09 -12.39
N VAL A 49 -3.98 -7.18 -11.70
CA VAL A 49 -4.63 -5.97 -11.15
C VAL A 49 -5.27 -5.17 -12.27
N ALA A 50 -4.57 -4.99 -13.39
CA ALA A 50 -5.06 -4.20 -14.52
C ALA A 50 -6.38 -4.74 -15.11
N ASP A 51 -6.60 -6.04 -15.03
CA ASP A 51 -7.82 -6.65 -15.56
C ASP A 51 -9.02 -6.47 -14.63
N LYS A 52 -8.79 -6.43 -13.32
CA LYS A 52 -9.86 -6.37 -12.31
C LYS A 52 -10.14 -4.96 -11.80
N LEU A 53 -9.17 -4.09 -11.87
CA LEU A 53 -9.26 -2.74 -11.27
C LEU A 53 -10.45 -1.92 -11.79
N PRO A 54 -10.77 -1.90 -13.11
CA PRO A 54 -11.92 -1.15 -13.59
C PRO A 54 -13.23 -1.58 -12.94
N GLU A 55 -13.43 -2.88 -12.77
CA GLU A 55 -14.63 -3.42 -12.12
C GLU A 55 -14.70 -3.02 -10.66
N LEU A 56 -13.57 -3.08 -9.95
CA LEU A 56 -13.52 -2.74 -8.52
C LEU A 56 -13.78 -1.26 -8.29
N LEU A 57 -13.22 -0.39 -9.11
CA LEU A 57 -13.44 1.05 -9.00
C LEU A 57 -14.91 1.41 -9.25
N GLU A 58 -15.53 0.76 -10.21
CA GLU A 58 -16.95 0.99 -10.49
C GLU A 58 -17.83 0.47 -9.35
N ARG A 59 -17.53 -0.73 -8.85
CA ARG A 59 -18.32 -1.35 -7.76
C ARG A 59 -18.32 -0.52 -6.49
N TYR A 60 -17.19 0.06 -6.14
CA TYR A 60 -17.02 0.78 -4.88
C TYR A 60 -17.00 2.30 -5.05
N LYS A 61 -17.42 2.79 -6.19
CA LYS A 61 -17.47 4.22 -6.49
C LYS A 61 -18.29 4.96 -5.43
N GLY A 62 -17.71 6.02 -4.87
CA GLY A 62 -18.36 6.80 -3.81
C GLY A 62 -18.25 6.19 -2.42
N MET A 63 -17.78 4.95 -2.30
CA MET A 63 -17.60 4.27 -1.03
C MET A 63 -16.16 4.36 -0.53
N ILE A 64 -15.18 4.17 -1.42
CA ILE A 64 -13.77 4.22 -1.06
C ILE A 64 -13.20 5.61 -1.27
N THR A 65 -12.21 5.98 -0.46
CA THR A 65 -11.47 7.24 -0.57
C THR A 65 -10.01 7.01 -0.93
N CYS A 66 -9.55 5.75 -0.91
CA CYS A 66 -8.15 5.40 -1.11
C CYS A 66 -8.05 4.02 -1.76
N VAL A 67 -7.03 3.83 -2.61
CA VAL A 67 -6.60 2.51 -3.06
C VAL A 67 -5.23 2.25 -2.45
N CYS A 68 -5.12 1.15 -1.70
CA CYS A 68 -3.90 0.78 -0.99
C CYS A 68 -3.31 -0.48 -1.62
N PHE A 69 -2.09 -0.37 -2.17
CA PHE A 69 -1.36 -1.50 -2.71
C PHE A 69 -0.56 -2.14 -1.58
N MET A 70 -0.88 -3.39 -1.25
CA MET A 70 -0.16 -4.15 -0.23
C MET A 70 1.00 -4.87 -0.92
N GLY A 71 2.03 -4.12 -1.30
CA GLY A 71 3.14 -4.56 -2.11
C GLY A 71 3.15 -3.91 -3.50
N GLY A 72 3.99 -4.41 -4.43
CA GLY A 72 4.00 -3.96 -5.82
C GLY A 72 5.23 -3.21 -6.25
N ASP A 73 6.16 -2.90 -5.36
CA ASP A 73 7.39 -2.18 -5.67
C ASP A 73 8.35 -2.97 -6.57
N GLN A 74 8.09 -4.27 -6.77
CA GLN A 74 8.86 -5.10 -7.69
C GLN A 74 8.60 -4.79 -9.16
N ASN A 75 7.55 -4.03 -9.49
CA ASN A 75 7.22 -3.65 -10.86
C ASN A 75 6.71 -2.21 -10.89
N ASP A 76 7.65 -1.27 -10.89
CA ASP A 76 7.35 0.16 -10.82
C ASP A 76 6.62 0.67 -12.06
N ARG A 77 6.89 0.10 -13.23
CA ARG A 77 6.23 0.50 -14.47
C ARG A 77 4.73 0.18 -14.43
N ASP A 78 4.37 -1.03 -14.06
CA ASP A 78 2.96 -1.42 -13.98
C ASP A 78 2.26 -0.67 -12.85
N LEU A 79 2.93 -0.50 -11.72
CA LEU A 79 2.39 0.26 -10.60
C LEU A 79 2.07 1.70 -11.01
N SER A 80 2.96 2.35 -11.75
CA SER A 80 2.75 3.70 -12.27
C SER A 80 1.52 3.75 -13.20
N HIS A 81 1.40 2.79 -14.12
CA HIS A 81 0.25 2.71 -15.02
C HIS A 81 -1.06 2.55 -14.26
N LEU A 82 -1.08 1.70 -13.23
CA LEU A 82 -2.27 1.47 -12.42
C LEU A 82 -2.68 2.74 -11.67
N CYS A 83 -1.72 3.44 -11.10
CA CYS A 83 -1.97 4.68 -10.37
C CYS A 83 -2.48 5.78 -11.30
N ASP A 84 -1.92 5.91 -12.51
CA ASP A 84 -2.40 6.84 -13.51
C ASP A 84 -3.84 6.54 -13.90
N TYR A 85 -4.17 5.27 -14.07
CA TYR A 85 -5.53 4.85 -14.38
C TYR A 85 -6.51 5.23 -13.27
N ILE A 86 -6.14 5.00 -12.02
CA ILE A 86 -6.99 5.33 -10.87
C ILE A 86 -7.24 6.84 -10.82
N LYS A 87 -6.20 7.65 -10.95
CA LYS A 87 -6.33 9.11 -10.91
C LYS A 87 -7.11 9.67 -12.10
N ALA A 88 -7.00 9.05 -13.26
CA ALA A 88 -7.78 9.44 -14.43
C ALA A 88 -9.26 9.08 -14.27
N THR A 89 -9.55 7.98 -13.58
CA THR A 89 -10.93 7.52 -13.34
C THR A 89 -11.60 8.34 -12.23
N ASP A 90 -10.89 8.61 -11.13
CA ASP A 90 -11.40 9.41 -10.02
C ASP A 90 -10.24 10.14 -9.34
N PRO A 91 -10.01 11.41 -9.68
CA PRO A 91 -8.89 12.17 -9.12
C PRO A 91 -9.00 12.46 -7.62
N THR A 92 -10.13 12.20 -6.99
CA THR A 92 -10.30 12.39 -5.54
C THR A 92 -9.77 11.21 -4.72
N ILE A 93 -9.53 10.06 -5.36
CA ILE A 93 -9.03 8.88 -4.66
C ILE A 93 -7.56 9.06 -4.29
N LYS A 94 -7.22 8.81 -3.03
CA LYS A 94 -5.84 8.80 -2.54
C LYS A 94 -5.16 7.50 -2.92
N LEU A 95 -3.84 7.53 -3.01
CA LEU A 95 -3.04 6.35 -3.33
C LEU A 95 -2.09 6.04 -2.18
N ALA A 96 -2.03 4.79 -1.79
CA ALA A 96 -1.18 4.31 -0.71
C ALA A 96 -0.46 3.04 -1.12
N ILE A 97 0.72 2.80 -0.55
CA ILE A 97 1.48 1.58 -0.78
C ILE A 97 2.12 1.10 0.52
N TYR A 98 2.10 -0.21 0.74
CA TYR A 98 2.78 -0.91 1.83
C TYR A 98 3.93 -1.71 1.25
N ILE A 99 5.17 -1.40 1.63
CA ILE A 99 6.36 -2.06 1.11
C ILE A 99 7.38 -2.32 2.22
N GLY A 100 8.32 -3.23 1.93
CA GLY A 100 9.41 -3.55 2.84
C GLY A 100 10.69 -2.72 2.64
N ALA A 101 10.64 -1.66 1.83
CA ALA A 101 11.79 -0.82 1.58
C ALA A 101 12.27 -0.12 2.87
N PRO A 102 13.59 0.15 3.01
CA PRO A 102 14.13 0.68 4.27
C PRO A 102 13.89 2.18 4.47
N THR A 103 13.66 2.95 3.39
CA THR A 103 13.49 4.40 3.51
C THR A 103 12.38 4.92 2.60
N VAL A 104 11.66 5.95 3.09
CA VAL A 104 10.63 6.62 2.30
C VAL A 104 11.23 7.42 1.15
N ARG A 105 12.45 7.91 1.31
CA ARG A 105 13.10 8.75 0.30
C ARG A 105 13.27 8.01 -1.03
N THR A 106 13.77 6.78 -0.99
CA THR A 106 13.92 5.95 -2.19
C THR A 106 12.59 5.78 -2.92
N ILE A 107 11.53 5.53 -2.16
CA ILE A 107 10.22 5.29 -2.74
C ILE A 107 9.57 6.57 -3.25
N SER A 108 9.69 7.67 -2.53
CA SER A 108 9.10 8.94 -2.96
C SER A 108 9.73 9.49 -4.24
N GLU A 109 11.01 9.19 -4.48
CA GLU A 109 11.68 9.55 -5.73
C GLU A 109 11.20 8.67 -6.89
N SER A 110 10.98 7.38 -6.64
CA SER A 110 10.53 6.43 -7.66
C SER A 110 9.01 6.51 -7.92
N PHE A 111 8.23 6.85 -6.89
CA PHE A 111 6.77 6.85 -6.95
C PHE A 111 6.20 8.15 -6.39
N PRO A 112 6.40 9.29 -7.07
CA PRO A 112 5.99 10.59 -6.54
C PRO A 112 4.48 10.78 -6.46
N PHE A 113 3.71 9.87 -7.05
CA PHE A 113 2.24 9.96 -7.11
C PHE A 113 1.52 9.39 -5.88
N PHE A 114 2.22 8.75 -4.94
CA PHE A 114 1.58 8.23 -3.75
C PHE A 114 1.33 9.33 -2.71
N ASP A 115 0.20 9.22 -2.03
CA ASP A 115 -0.18 10.12 -0.93
C ASP A 115 0.24 9.56 0.42
N TYR A 116 0.34 8.23 0.53
CA TYR A 116 0.77 7.51 1.73
C TYR A 116 1.77 6.43 1.36
N ILE A 117 2.85 6.31 2.13
CA ILE A 117 3.85 5.25 1.94
C ILE A 117 4.19 4.63 3.30
N LYS A 118 3.99 3.32 3.41
CA LYS A 118 4.45 2.56 4.57
C LYS A 118 5.74 1.83 4.18
N ILE A 119 6.77 1.99 4.98
CA ILE A 119 8.09 1.38 4.76
C ILE A 119 8.47 0.46 5.91
N GLY A 120 9.51 -0.33 5.69
CA GLY A 120 10.13 -1.21 6.67
C GLY A 120 9.66 -2.64 6.55
N PRO A 121 10.59 -3.62 6.58
CA PRO A 121 10.23 -5.03 6.60
C PRO A 121 9.56 -5.37 7.92
N TYR A 122 8.72 -6.41 7.90
CA TYR A 122 8.15 -6.92 9.14
C TYR A 122 9.23 -7.67 9.92
N ILE A 123 9.45 -7.26 11.17
CA ILE A 123 10.36 -7.92 12.11
C ILE A 123 9.52 -8.39 13.30
N ALA A 124 9.39 -9.70 13.48
CA ALA A 124 8.47 -10.27 14.46
C ALA A 124 8.72 -9.77 15.89
N GLU A 125 9.99 -9.60 16.29
CA GLU A 125 10.35 -9.13 17.63
C GLU A 125 9.96 -7.68 17.87
N ARG A 126 9.78 -6.89 16.82
CA ARG A 126 9.42 -5.47 16.92
C ARG A 126 7.95 -5.21 16.65
N GLY A 127 7.28 -6.13 15.95
CA GLY A 127 5.87 -6.02 15.61
C GLY A 127 5.59 -5.14 14.39
N GLY A 128 4.32 -5.04 14.04
CA GLY A 128 3.86 -4.19 12.94
C GLY A 128 3.63 -2.75 13.37
N LEU A 129 2.98 -1.97 12.50
CA LEU A 129 2.76 -0.52 12.71
C LEU A 129 2.08 -0.18 14.03
N ASP A 130 1.22 -1.05 14.54
CA ASP A 130 0.49 -0.85 15.78
C ASP A 130 1.32 -1.13 17.04
N SER A 131 2.52 -1.67 16.90
CA SER A 131 3.41 -1.95 18.02
C SER A 131 4.24 -0.72 18.38
N PRO A 132 4.37 -0.38 19.67
CA PRO A 132 5.21 0.75 20.08
C PRO A 132 6.71 0.55 19.83
N THR A 133 7.15 -0.70 19.57
CA THR A 133 8.55 -1.02 19.28
C THR A 133 8.82 -1.23 17.78
N THR A 134 7.85 -0.95 16.94
CA THR A 134 7.97 -1.22 15.49
C THR A 134 9.10 -0.45 14.83
N ASN A 135 9.75 -1.11 13.86
CA ASN A 135 10.67 -0.45 12.94
C ASN A 135 9.95 0.07 11.69
N GLN A 136 8.69 -0.29 11.52
CA GLN A 136 7.91 0.16 10.37
C GLN A 136 7.43 1.60 10.57
N ARG A 137 7.32 2.34 9.46
CA ARG A 137 6.88 3.73 9.47
C ARG A 137 5.86 3.99 8.39
N MET A 138 4.86 4.79 8.71
CA MET A 138 3.86 5.28 7.76
C MET A 138 4.05 6.77 7.56
N TYR A 139 4.11 7.19 6.29
CA TYR A 139 4.28 8.59 5.92
C TYR A 139 3.11 9.07 5.10
N LYS A 140 2.70 10.32 5.34
CA LYS A 140 1.67 11.00 4.57
C LYS A 140 2.27 12.21 3.88
N LYS A 141 2.00 12.37 2.58
CA LYS A 141 2.43 13.54 1.83
C LYS A 141 1.59 14.75 2.23
N GLN A 142 2.25 15.84 2.58
CA GLN A 142 1.60 17.10 2.90
C GLN A 142 1.41 17.96 1.65
N PRO A 143 0.54 19.00 1.69
CA PRO A 143 0.28 19.84 0.52
C PRO A 143 1.53 20.52 -0.08
N ASP A 144 2.57 20.76 0.74
CA ASP A 144 3.83 21.33 0.27
C ASP A 144 4.79 20.29 -0.29
N GLY A 145 4.40 19.01 -0.30
CA GLY A 145 5.18 17.90 -0.85
C GLY A 145 6.09 17.19 0.12
N HIS A 146 6.23 17.67 1.38
CA HIS A 146 7.05 16.93 2.34
C HIS A 146 6.27 15.76 2.94
N TRP A 147 7.01 14.77 3.49
CA TRP A 147 6.45 13.57 4.08
C TRP A 147 6.43 13.70 5.60
N GLU A 148 5.25 13.51 6.19
CA GLU A 148 5.05 13.50 7.64
C GLU A 148 4.92 12.08 8.15
N ASP A 149 5.68 11.73 9.21
CA ASP A 149 5.56 10.44 9.88
C ASP A 149 4.28 10.42 10.71
N ILE A 150 3.34 9.57 10.33
CA ILE A 150 2.06 9.43 11.01
C ILE A 150 1.93 8.07 11.70
N THR A 151 3.03 7.38 11.96
CA THR A 151 3.03 6.04 12.55
C THR A 151 2.27 6.00 13.88
N SER A 152 2.33 7.07 14.67
CA SER A 152 1.63 7.15 15.96
C SER A 152 0.10 6.98 15.83
N ALA A 153 -0.47 7.23 14.67
CA ALA A 153 -1.91 7.04 14.45
C ALA A 153 -2.32 5.58 14.61
N PHE A 154 -1.42 4.63 14.32
CA PHE A 154 -1.68 3.20 14.46
C PHE A 154 -1.60 2.74 15.92
N GLN A 155 -1.00 3.53 16.79
CA GLN A 155 -0.69 3.15 18.18
C GLN A 155 -1.69 3.72 19.18
N ARG A 156 -2.64 4.51 18.75
CA ARG A 156 -3.62 5.16 19.60
C ARG A 156 -4.56 4.19 20.32
N SER A 157 -4.79 3.03 19.73
CA SER A 157 -5.68 2.02 20.28
C SER A 157 -5.16 1.36 21.55
N TYR A 158 -3.88 1.61 21.90
CA TYR A 158 -3.25 1.05 23.09
C TYR A 158 -3.38 1.95 24.34
N LYS A 159 -4.12 2.98 24.24
CA LYS A 159 -4.37 3.88 25.39
C LYS A 159 -5.58 3.45 26.19
#